data_50962249a1519b32bae2c78999c0b46e
#
_entry.id   50962249a1519b32bae2c78999c0b46e
#
_cell.length_a   1.000
_cell.length_b   1.000
_cell.length_c   1.000
_cell.angle_alpha   90.00
_cell.angle_beta   90.00
_cell.angle_gamma   90.00
#
_symmetry.space_group_name_H-M   'P 1'
#
loop_
_entity.id
_entity.type
_entity.pdbx_description
1 polymer ?
#
loop_
_entity_poly.entity_id
_entity_poly.type
_entity_poly.pdbx_seq_one_letter_code
_entity_poly.pdbx_strand_id
1 'polypeptide(L)'
;MYFYGLIFLFFIVLFTVASNNLRSSNSTNIVAYSDADWAGCPDTRRSTSGFCVFLGDALISWSSKRQTTVSRSSAEAEYRGVANAVAECTWLRQLLDELGCAPEKATVVFCDNVSACYMSSHPAHHRRTKHIELDVHFVREKVTLDQCRVLHVPTTQQFADVMTKGLPTSSFEEFRNSLCVSTVSDAHTAGGVLALCCL
;
A
#
# COMPACT_ATOMS: atom_id res chain seq x y z
N MET A 1 19.22 15.85 -3.50
CA MET A 1 19.08 14.45 -3.91
C MET A 1 17.61 13.94 -3.85
N TYR A 2 16.70 14.67 -3.19
CA TYR A 2 15.26 14.34 -3.13
C TYR A 2 14.46 14.73 -4.38
N PHE A 3 14.92 15.69 -5.16
CA PHE A 3 14.19 16.23 -6.31
C PHE A 3 14.14 15.28 -7.52
N TYR A 4 15.16 14.47 -7.74
CA TYR A 4 15.19 13.48 -8.84
C TYR A 4 14.30 12.26 -8.57
N GLY A 5 14.16 11.85 -7.30
CA GLY A 5 13.23 10.79 -6.91
C GLY A 5 11.77 11.18 -7.12
N LEU A 6 11.43 12.45 -6.83
CA LEU A 6 10.08 12.99 -7.02
C LEU A 6 9.67 13.04 -8.49
N ILE A 7 10.60 13.48 -9.36
CA ILE A 7 10.38 13.56 -10.81
C ILE A 7 10.25 12.15 -11.40
N PHE A 8 11.06 11.19 -10.95
CA PHE A 8 11.00 9.82 -11.45
C PHE A 8 9.70 9.12 -11.05
N LEU A 9 9.24 9.31 -9.80
CA LEU A 9 7.95 8.80 -9.32
C LEU A 9 6.76 9.49 -10.04
N PHE A 10 6.86 10.79 -10.29
CA PHE A 10 5.89 11.55 -11.08
C PHE A 10 5.75 11.00 -12.50
N PHE A 11 6.88 10.66 -13.15
CA PHE A 11 6.88 10.03 -14.46
C PHE A 11 6.29 8.60 -14.40
N ILE A 12 6.55 7.81 -13.35
CA ILE A 12 5.97 6.47 -13.20
C ILE A 12 4.45 6.58 -13.00
N VAL A 13 3.97 7.44 -12.12
CA VAL A 13 2.53 7.64 -11.90
C VAL A 13 1.86 8.18 -13.17
N LEU A 14 2.43 9.18 -13.82
CA LEU A 14 1.88 9.74 -15.08
C LEU A 14 1.92 8.72 -16.21
N PHE A 15 2.99 7.92 -16.31
CA PHE A 15 3.14 6.89 -17.33
C PHE A 15 2.20 5.71 -17.08
N THR A 16 2.02 5.29 -15.83
CA THR A 16 1.07 4.23 -15.45
C THR A 16 -0.37 4.68 -15.67
N VAL A 17 -0.69 5.93 -15.33
CA VAL A 17 -2.01 6.54 -15.58
C VAL A 17 -2.26 6.72 -17.08
N ALA A 18 -1.24 7.08 -17.88
CA ALA A 18 -1.40 7.26 -19.32
C ALA A 18 -1.38 5.95 -20.13
N SER A 19 -0.73 4.91 -19.62
CA SER A 19 -0.52 3.66 -20.37
C SER A 19 -1.52 2.55 -20.03
N ASN A 20 -2.04 2.52 -18.82
CA ASN A 20 -3.25 1.75 -18.54
C ASN A 20 -4.39 2.56 -19.13
N ASN A 21 -5.05 2.02 -20.18
CA ASN A 21 -6.34 2.50 -20.57
C ASN A 21 -7.16 2.75 -19.31
N LEU A 22 -7.10 3.98 -18.79
CA LEU A 22 -8.00 4.45 -17.78
C LEU A 22 -9.39 4.25 -18.39
N ARG A 23 -9.92 3.06 -18.21
CA ARG A 23 -11.36 2.90 -18.33
C ARG A 23 -11.88 4.03 -17.47
N SER A 24 -12.60 4.93 -18.10
CA SER A 24 -13.27 6.09 -17.53
C SER A 24 -14.18 5.64 -16.38
N SER A 25 -13.58 5.11 -15.31
CA SER A 25 -14.21 5.12 -14.00
C SER A 25 -13.93 6.53 -13.47
N ASN A 26 -14.95 7.37 -13.44
CA ASN A 26 -14.90 8.71 -12.82
C ASN A 26 -14.62 8.64 -11.30
N SER A 27 -14.00 7.55 -10.83
CA SER A 27 -13.73 7.32 -9.41
C SER A 27 -12.31 7.74 -9.07
N THR A 28 -12.17 8.85 -8.37
CA THR A 28 -10.93 9.31 -7.73
C THR A 28 -10.69 8.67 -6.36
N ASN A 29 -11.36 7.54 -6.06
CA ASN A 29 -11.20 6.86 -4.78
C ASN A 29 -9.82 6.20 -4.69
N ILE A 30 -9.11 6.49 -3.60
CA ILE A 30 -7.84 5.81 -3.28
C ILE A 30 -8.14 4.66 -2.32
N VAL A 31 -7.67 3.47 -2.69
CA VAL A 31 -7.74 2.26 -1.87
C VAL A 31 -6.34 1.68 -1.75
N ALA A 32 -5.93 1.28 -0.56
CA ALA A 32 -4.64 0.65 -0.31
C ALA A 32 -4.80 -0.65 0.46
N TYR A 33 -3.87 -1.57 0.24
CA TYR A 33 -3.70 -2.80 1.03
C TYR A 33 -2.31 -2.77 1.64
N SER A 34 -2.20 -3.17 2.90
CA SER A 34 -0.93 -3.19 3.63
C SER A 34 -0.78 -4.49 4.40
N ASP A 35 0.38 -5.10 4.31
CA ASP A 35 0.78 -6.31 5.02
C ASP A 35 2.21 -6.21 5.55
N ALA A 36 2.55 -7.03 6.56
CA ALA A 36 3.91 -7.18 7.04
C ALA A 36 4.22 -8.63 7.44
N ASP A 37 5.25 -9.19 6.81
CA ASP A 37 5.83 -10.47 7.22
C ASP A 37 6.64 -10.30 8.52
N TRP A 38 6.02 -10.63 9.66
CA TRP A 38 6.64 -10.44 10.97
C TRP A 38 7.84 -11.36 11.16
N ALA A 39 9.01 -10.73 11.42
CA ALA A 39 10.28 -11.42 11.69
C ALA A 39 10.75 -12.38 10.58
N GLY A 40 10.28 -12.18 9.33
CA GLY A 40 10.52 -13.07 8.21
C GLY A 40 11.98 -13.18 7.77
N CYS A 41 12.83 -12.19 8.09
CA CYS A 41 14.25 -12.31 7.81
C CYS A 41 14.94 -13.23 8.83
N PRO A 42 15.50 -14.39 8.40
CA PRO A 42 16.10 -15.35 9.33
C PRO A 42 17.33 -14.78 10.08
N ASP A 43 18.11 -13.94 9.40
CA ASP A 43 19.37 -13.41 9.96
C ASP A 43 19.14 -12.25 10.94
N THR A 44 18.28 -11.30 10.56
CA THR A 44 18.11 -10.05 11.29
C THR A 44 16.80 -9.98 12.07
N ARG A 45 15.88 -10.92 11.84
CA ARG A 45 14.53 -10.95 12.41
C ARG A 45 13.73 -9.67 12.17
N ARG A 46 14.12 -8.88 11.16
CA ARG A 46 13.36 -7.72 10.73
C ARG A 46 12.23 -8.17 9.80
N SER A 47 11.10 -7.51 9.94
CA SER A 47 9.91 -7.70 9.10
C SER A 47 10.08 -7.08 7.73
N THR A 48 9.39 -7.59 6.73
CA THR A 48 9.20 -6.93 5.44
C THR A 48 7.79 -6.35 5.42
N SER A 49 7.65 -5.05 5.18
CA SER A 49 6.36 -4.40 4.96
C SER A 49 6.12 -4.24 3.47
N GLY A 50 4.90 -4.47 3.06
CA GLY A 50 4.43 -4.27 1.70
C GLY A 50 3.13 -3.49 1.65
N PHE A 51 2.93 -2.74 0.58
CA PHE A 51 1.64 -2.15 0.27
C PHE A 51 1.41 -2.07 -1.24
N CYS A 52 0.16 -1.98 -1.63
CA CYS A 52 -0.28 -1.61 -2.97
C CYS A 52 -1.41 -0.58 -2.87
N VAL A 53 -1.37 0.44 -3.72
CA VAL A 53 -2.32 1.56 -3.74
C VAL A 53 -2.98 1.65 -5.11
N PHE A 54 -4.30 1.73 -5.10
CA PHE A 54 -5.14 1.85 -6.27
C PHE A 54 -5.81 3.23 -6.33
N LEU A 55 -5.93 3.74 -7.54
CA LEU A 55 -6.81 4.86 -7.88
C LEU A 55 -7.92 4.32 -8.79
N GLY A 56 -9.14 4.20 -8.25
CA GLY A 56 -10.16 3.39 -8.89
C GLY A 56 -9.69 1.94 -9.04
N ASP A 57 -9.67 1.44 -10.27
CA ASP A 57 -9.21 0.07 -10.59
C ASP A 57 -7.73 -0.02 -10.98
N ALA A 58 -7.02 1.10 -11.05
CA ALA A 58 -5.63 1.15 -11.48
C ALA A 58 -4.66 1.06 -10.29
N LEU A 59 -3.73 0.10 -10.32
CA LEU A 59 -2.60 0.06 -9.39
C LEU A 59 -1.63 1.20 -9.73
N ILE A 60 -1.45 2.16 -8.81
CA ILE A 60 -0.66 3.37 -9.06
C ILE A 60 0.62 3.45 -8.22
N SER A 61 0.68 2.76 -7.08
CA SER A 61 1.87 2.69 -6.25
C SER A 61 1.95 1.37 -5.50
N TRP A 62 3.17 0.87 -5.28
CA TRP A 62 3.43 -0.32 -4.49
C TRP A 62 4.82 -0.26 -3.86
N SER A 63 5.02 -1.03 -2.80
CA SER A 63 6.33 -1.15 -2.16
C SER A 63 6.47 -2.50 -1.49
N SER A 64 7.69 -3.03 -1.51
CA SER A 64 8.14 -4.14 -0.67
C SER A 64 9.46 -3.72 -0.03
N LYS A 65 9.47 -3.48 1.28
CA LYS A 65 10.65 -2.94 1.96
C LYS A 65 10.85 -3.56 3.33
N ARG A 66 12.08 -3.94 3.63
CA ARG A 66 12.46 -4.40 4.97
C ARG A 66 12.41 -3.26 5.97
N GLN A 67 11.76 -3.49 7.11
CA GLN A 67 11.71 -2.52 8.20
C GLN A 67 13.13 -2.27 8.75
N THR A 68 13.39 -1.04 9.16
CA THR A 68 14.70 -0.63 9.69
C THR A 68 14.98 -1.18 11.09
N THR A 69 13.95 -1.47 11.85
CA THR A 69 14.00 -1.98 13.23
C THR A 69 13.24 -3.29 13.36
N VAL A 70 13.56 -4.07 14.39
CA VAL A 70 12.83 -5.31 14.71
C VAL A 70 11.52 -4.95 15.41
N SER A 71 10.41 -5.46 14.89
CA SER A 71 9.09 -5.34 15.52
C SER A 71 8.91 -6.43 16.59
N ARG A 72 8.40 -6.06 17.76
CA ARG A 72 8.26 -6.95 18.92
C ARG A 72 7.01 -7.84 18.86
N SER A 73 6.09 -7.54 17.96
CA SER A 73 4.88 -8.32 17.70
C SER A 73 4.45 -8.20 16.24
N SER A 74 3.62 -9.13 15.78
CA SER A 74 3.00 -9.04 14.45
C SER A 74 2.17 -7.76 14.30
N ALA A 75 1.38 -7.40 15.32
CA ALA A 75 0.60 -6.16 15.29
C ALA A 75 1.46 -4.89 15.15
N GLU A 76 2.66 -4.86 15.75
CA GLU A 76 3.61 -3.77 15.57
C GLU A 76 4.16 -3.73 14.13
N ALA A 77 4.53 -4.88 13.58
CA ALA A 77 5.02 -4.99 12.20
C ALA A 77 3.96 -4.51 11.21
N GLU A 78 2.73 -5.00 11.37
CA GLU A 78 1.57 -4.62 10.55
C GLU A 78 1.27 -3.13 10.67
N TYR A 79 1.28 -2.58 11.89
CA TYR A 79 1.00 -1.16 12.09
C TYR A 79 2.02 -0.25 11.40
N ARG A 80 3.29 -0.62 11.40
CA ARG A 80 4.34 0.08 10.62
C ARG A 80 4.07 0.02 9.12
N GLY A 81 3.57 -1.14 8.64
CA GLY A 81 3.10 -1.29 7.25
C GLY A 81 1.95 -0.33 6.94
N VAL A 82 0.93 -0.30 7.79
CA VAL A 82 -0.20 0.63 7.68
C VAL A 82 0.28 2.09 7.66
N ALA A 83 1.19 2.48 8.56
CA ALA A 83 1.72 3.85 8.59
C ALA A 83 2.43 4.22 7.27
N ASN A 84 3.21 3.31 6.70
CA ASN A 84 3.85 3.53 5.39
C ASN A 84 2.81 3.69 4.27
N ALA A 85 1.78 2.84 4.23
CA ALA A 85 0.71 2.94 3.25
C ALA A 85 -0.09 4.25 3.40
N VAL A 86 -0.40 4.67 4.63
CA VAL A 86 -1.07 5.95 4.91
C VAL A 86 -0.21 7.14 4.48
N ALA A 87 1.11 7.08 4.67
CA ALA A 87 2.02 8.13 4.23
C ALA A 87 2.02 8.27 2.70
N GLU A 88 2.10 7.16 1.98
CA GLU A 88 2.00 7.13 0.52
C GLU A 88 0.66 7.67 0.03
N CYS A 89 -0.44 7.21 0.61
CA CYS A 89 -1.77 7.70 0.27
C CYS A 89 -1.95 9.20 0.56
N THR A 90 -1.35 9.70 1.65
CA THR A 90 -1.38 11.13 1.99
C THR A 90 -0.67 11.96 0.93
N TRP A 91 0.49 11.49 0.49
CA TRP A 91 1.23 12.15 -0.59
C TRP A 91 0.44 12.13 -1.92
N LEU A 92 -0.15 10.99 -2.28
CA LEU A 92 -0.98 10.87 -3.49
C LEU A 92 -2.20 11.79 -3.45
N ARG A 93 -2.84 11.93 -2.28
CA ARG A 93 -3.96 12.88 -2.10
C ARG A 93 -3.52 14.32 -2.33
N GLN A 94 -2.37 14.72 -1.80
CA GLN A 94 -1.81 16.06 -2.02
C GLN A 94 -1.50 16.29 -3.50
N LEU A 95 -0.89 15.31 -4.17
CA LEU A 95 -0.60 15.40 -5.60
C LEU A 95 -1.88 15.54 -6.44
N LEU A 96 -2.91 14.75 -6.14
CA LEU A 96 -4.20 14.84 -6.85
C LEU A 96 -4.90 16.17 -6.60
N ASP A 97 -4.79 16.73 -5.38
CA ASP A 97 -5.31 18.06 -5.05
C ASP A 97 -4.62 19.16 -5.85
N GLU A 98 -3.28 19.12 -5.94
CA GLU A 98 -2.49 20.05 -6.76
C GLU A 98 -2.83 19.94 -8.27
N LEU A 99 -3.24 18.77 -8.74
CA LEU A 99 -3.69 18.54 -10.11
C LEU A 99 -5.17 18.93 -10.34
N GLY A 100 -5.87 19.44 -9.33
CA GLY A 100 -7.29 19.79 -9.41
C GLY A 100 -8.24 18.58 -9.43
N CYS A 101 -7.76 17.40 -9.02
CA CYS A 101 -8.50 16.13 -8.99
C CYS A 101 -8.62 15.58 -7.56
N ALA A 102 -8.83 16.45 -6.57
CA ALA A 102 -8.87 16.07 -5.15
C ALA A 102 -9.85 14.92 -4.89
N PRO A 103 -9.42 13.85 -4.18
CA PRO A 103 -10.32 12.78 -3.80
C PRO A 103 -11.40 13.26 -2.82
N GLU A 104 -12.65 13.10 -3.17
CA GLU A 104 -13.80 13.52 -2.33
C GLU A 104 -13.98 12.64 -1.10
N LYS A 105 -13.57 11.36 -1.19
CA LYS A 105 -13.76 10.37 -0.12
C LYS A 105 -12.47 10.15 0.66
N ALA A 106 -12.63 9.71 1.91
CA ALA A 106 -11.52 9.21 2.70
C ALA A 106 -10.84 8.03 1.99
N THR A 107 -9.51 7.98 2.03
CA THR A 107 -8.76 6.82 1.58
C THR A 107 -9.05 5.62 2.47
N VAL A 108 -9.26 4.45 1.88
CA VAL A 108 -9.41 3.19 2.64
C VAL A 108 -8.10 2.42 2.59
N VAL A 109 -7.57 2.08 3.76
CA VAL A 109 -6.39 1.20 3.90
C VAL A 109 -6.83 -0.10 4.54
N PHE A 110 -6.68 -1.20 3.81
CA PHE A 110 -6.99 -2.54 4.28
C PHE A 110 -5.78 -3.21 4.92
N CYS A 111 -5.99 -3.83 6.10
CA CYS A 111 -5.00 -4.61 6.82
C CYS A 111 -5.67 -5.88 7.36
N ASP A 112 -4.98 -7.01 7.35
CA ASP A 112 -5.53 -8.28 7.86
C ASP A 112 -5.31 -8.49 9.36
N ASN A 113 -4.65 -7.55 10.04
CA ASN A 113 -4.43 -7.59 11.49
C ASN A 113 -5.46 -6.75 12.26
N VAL A 114 -6.38 -7.42 12.93
CA VAL A 114 -7.45 -6.77 13.73
C VAL A 114 -6.88 -5.82 14.78
N SER A 115 -5.74 -6.17 15.41
CA SER A 115 -5.12 -5.33 16.44
C SER A 115 -4.56 -4.04 15.86
N ALA A 116 -3.97 -4.10 14.65
CA ALA A 116 -3.50 -2.91 13.94
C ALA A 116 -4.67 -2.00 13.53
N CYS A 117 -5.76 -2.56 13.01
CA CYS A 117 -6.98 -1.81 12.72
C CYS A 117 -7.56 -1.14 13.97
N TYR A 118 -7.65 -1.88 15.08
CA TYR A 118 -8.13 -1.33 16.35
C TYR A 118 -7.27 -0.17 16.86
N MET A 119 -5.94 -0.29 16.79
CA MET A 119 -5.01 0.76 17.20
C MET A 119 -5.15 2.04 16.37
N SER A 120 -5.64 1.97 15.15
CA SER A 120 -5.81 3.13 14.26
C SER A 120 -6.96 4.04 14.68
N SER A 121 -8.01 3.48 15.28
CA SER A 121 -9.26 4.20 15.61
C SER A 121 -9.49 4.43 17.10
N HIS A 122 -8.81 3.67 17.99
CA HIS A 122 -9.07 3.77 19.43
C HIS A 122 -7.84 4.32 20.17
N PRO A 123 -8.04 5.13 21.23
CA PRO A 123 -6.93 5.58 22.09
C PRO A 123 -6.28 4.37 22.74
N ALA A 124 -5.11 3.98 22.25
CA ALA A 124 -4.39 2.83 22.79
C ALA A 124 -3.73 3.18 24.13
N HIS A 125 -3.63 2.20 25.00
CA HIS A 125 -2.85 2.29 26.22
C HIS A 125 -1.37 2.53 25.88
N HIS A 126 -0.86 3.73 26.15
CA HIS A 126 0.50 4.23 25.82
C HIS A 126 1.67 3.32 26.27
N ARG A 127 1.44 2.35 27.19
CA ARG A 127 2.53 1.53 27.73
C ARG A 127 3.09 0.48 26.77
N ARG A 128 2.31 0.00 25.79
CA ARG A 128 2.70 -1.09 24.89
C ARG A 128 3.13 -0.61 23.49
N THR A 129 2.93 0.66 23.14
CA THR A 129 3.12 1.20 21.79
C THR A 129 4.22 2.26 21.69
N LYS A 130 5.05 2.42 22.73
CA LYS A 130 6.14 3.44 22.76
C LYS A 130 7.05 3.41 21.53
N HIS A 131 7.27 2.23 20.93
CA HIS A 131 8.23 2.08 19.82
C HIS A 131 7.64 2.48 18.46
N ILE A 132 6.30 2.60 18.38
CA ILE A 132 5.55 3.03 17.19
C ILE A 132 4.69 4.25 17.50
N GLU A 133 5.06 5.02 18.51
CA GLU A 133 4.26 6.15 18.97
C GLU A 133 4.05 7.18 17.86
N LEU A 134 5.10 7.47 17.09
CA LEU A 134 5.02 8.38 15.94
C LEU A 134 4.09 7.85 14.86
N ASP A 135 4.19 6.58 14.52
CA ASP A 135 3.32 5.93 13.53
C ASP A 135 1.85 5.98 13.99
N VAL A 136 1.62 5.72 15.29
CA VAL A 136 0.29 5.75 15.90
C VAL A 136 -0.30 7.15 15.85
N HIS A 137 0.46 8.17 16.22
CA HIS A 137 0.01 9.56 16.16
C HIS A 137 -0.31 9.99 14.73
N PHE A 138 0.59 9.68 13.80
CA PHE A 138 0.43 10.04 12.39
C PHE A 138 -0.84 9.43 11.78
N VAL A 139 -1.03 8.10 11.91
CA VAL A 139 -2.20 7.43 11.35
C VAL A 139 -3.49 7.96 11.97
N ARG A 140 -3.53 8.13 13.30
CA ARG A 140 -4.71 8.66 14.01
C ARG A 140 -5.06 10.08 13.63
N GLU A 141 -4.06 10.93 13.41
CA GLU A 141 -4.29 12.26 12.89
C GLU A 141 -5.06 12.20 11.57
N LYS A 142 -4.61 11.36 10.62
CA LYS A 142 -5.28 11.21 9.33
C LYS A 142 -6.68 10.61 9.44
N VAL A 143 -6.88 9.67 10.37
CA VAL A 143 -8.21 9.10 10.66
C VAL A 143 -9.14 10.15 11.29
N THR A 144 -8.65 10.93 12.23
CA THR A 144 -9.44 11.99 12.88
C THR A 144 -9.87 13.10 11.91
N LEU A 145 -9.02 13.41 10.93
CA LEU A 145 -9.31 14.37 9.86
C LEU A 145 -10.21 13.79 8.75
N ASP A 146 -10.72 12.56 8.90
CA ASP A 146 -11.48 11.81 7.89
C ASP A 146 -10.77 11.72 6.52
N GLN A 147 -9.44 11.79 6.52
CA GLN A 147 -8.63 11.62 5.32
C GLN A 147 -8.33 10.15 5.01
N CYS A 148 -8.37 9.31 6.04
CA CYS A 148 -8.06 7.89 5.96
C CYS A 148 -8.96 7.08 6.89
N ARG A 149 -9.26 5.84 6.48
CA ARG A 149 -9.92 4.80 7.30
C ARG A 149 -9.14 3.52 7.19
N VAL A 150 -8.78 2.92 8.32
CA VAL A 150 -8.11 1.62 8.37
C VAL A 150 -9.15 0.55 8.66
N LEU A 151 -9.33 -0.39 7.73
CA LEU A 151 -10.35 -1.43 7.81
C LEU A 151 -9.72 -2.82 7.75
N HIS A 152 -10.35 -3.78 8.41
CA HIS A 152 -9.92 -5.17 8.36
C HIS A 152 -10.36 -5.84 7.06
N VAL A 153 -9.45 -6.64 6.47
CA VAL A 153 -9.72 -7.52 5.34
C VAL A 153 -9.28 -8.95 5.70
N PRO A 154 -10.02 -10.00 5.27
CA PRO A 154 -9.55 -11.38 5.43
C PRO A 154 -8.25 -11.60 4.64
N THR A 155 -7.35 -12.45 5.16
CA THR A 155 -6.06 -12.78 4.52
C THR A 155 -6.23 -13.30 3.08
N THR A 156 -7.33 -13.98 2.78
CA THR A 156 -7.65 -14.45 1.42
C THR A 156 -7.90 -13.31 0.41
N GLN A 157 -8.07 -12.09 0.88
CA GLN A 157 -8.30 -10.89 0.06
C GLN A 157 -7.22 -9.83 0.29
N GLN A 158 -6.11 -10.20 0.94
CA GLN A 158 -4.98 -9.30 1.22
C GLN A 158 -4.02 -9.23 0.03
N PHE A 159 -4.22 -8.31 -0.87
CA PHE A 159 -3.39 -8.16 -2.08
C PHE A 159 -1.93 -7.80 -1.77
N ALA A 160 -1.66 -7.18 -0.63
CA ALA A 160 -0.29 -6.84 -0.22
C ALA A 160 0.55 -8.07 0.17
N ASP A 161 -0.04 -9.26 0.37
CA ASP A 161 0.68 -10.52 0.63
C ASP A 161 1.71 -10.83 -0.47
N VAL A 162 1.42 -10.47 -1.73
CA VAL A 162 2.35 -10.63 -2.86
C VAL A 162 3.66 -9.87 -2.64
N MET A 163 3.64 -8.80 -1.85
CA MET A 163 4.80 -7.95 -1.60
C MET A 163 5.64 -8.42 -0.41
N THR A 164 5.13 -9.33 0.41
CA THR A 164 5.73 -9.68 1.70
C THR A 164 6.00 -11.17 1.88
N LYS A 165 5.23 -12.03 1.23
CA LYS A 165 5.22 -13.48 1.46
C LYS A 165 5.53 -14.25 0.19
N GLY A 166 6.20 -15.41 0.32
CA GLY A 166 6.30 -16.39 -0.75
C GLY A 166 4.98 -17.16 -0.88
N LEU A 167 4.15 -16.77 -1.83
CA LEU A 167 2.84 -17.38 -2.05
C LEU A 167 2.93 -18.66 -2.89
N PRO A 168 2.01 -19.64 -2.69
CA PRO A 168 1.78 -20.71 -3.64
C PRO A 168 1.45 -20.15 -5.02
N THR A 169 1.83 -20.86 -6.09
CA THR A 169 1.65 -20.39 -7.49
C THR A 169 0.21 -20.00 -7.79
N SER A 170 -0.78 -20.79 -7.35
CA SER A 170 -2.20 -20.51 -7.57
C SER A 170 -2.65 -19.18 -6.95
N SER A 171 -2.27 -18.92 -5.69
CA SER A 171 -2.62 -17.67 -5.00
C SER A 171 -1.86 -16.48 -5.59
N PHE A 172 -0.60 -16.68 -5.98
CA PHE A 172 0.17 -15.65 -6.65
C PHE A 172 -0.47 -15.23 -7.99
N GLU A 173 -0.89 -16.19 -8.80
CA GLU A 173 -1.54 -15.91 -10.10
C GLU A 173 -2.88 -15.19 -9.91
N GLU A 174 -3.68 -15.59 -8.92
CA GLU A 174 -4.94 -14.93 -8.60
C GLU A 174 -4.72 -13.47 -8.19
N PHE A 175 -3.79 -13.22 -7.27
CA PHE A 175 -3.48 -11.84 -6.83
C PHE A 175 -2.82 -11.02 -7.94
N ARG A 176 -1.90 -11.59 -8.72
CA ARG A 176 -1.31 -10.93 -9.88
C ARG A 176 -2.37 -10.47 -10.88
N ASN A 177 -3.35 -11.31 -11.16
CA ASN A 177 -4.45 -10.97 -12.07
C ASN A 177 -5.33 -9.85 -11.48
N SER A 178 -5.58 -9.89 -10.17
CA SER A 178 -6.33 -8.85 -9.46
C SER A 178 -5.58 -7.50 -9.42
N LEU A 179 -4.25 -7.54 -9.40
CA LEU A 179 -3.39 -6.36 -9.51
C LEU A 179 -3.29 -5.82 -10.94
N CYS A 180 -3.90 -6.49 -11.92
CA CYS A 180 -3.81 -6.16 -13.36
C CYS A 180 -2.36 -6.14 -13.88
N VAL A 181 -1.48 -6.95 -13.32
CA VAL A 181 -0.07 -7.07 -13.73
C VAL A 181 0.08 -8.24 -14.69
N SER A 182 0.50 -7.95 -15.92
CA SER A 182 0.75 -8.96 -16.97
C SER A 182 2.23 -9.04 -17.35
N THR A 183 2.66 -10.18 -17.87
CA THR A 183 4.01 -10.34 -18.42
C THR A 183 4.09 -9.75 -19.83
N VAL A 184 5.30 -9.42 -20.30
CA VAL A 184 5.52 -8.92 -21.67
C VAL A 184 5.00 -9.87 -22.74
N SER A 185 5.04 -11.18 -22.46
CA SER A 185 4.52 -12.23 -23.36
C SER A 185 3.00 -12.17 -23.51
N ASP A 186 2.28 -11.79 -22.44
CA ASP A 186 0.83 -11.69 -22.43
C ASP A 186 0.36 -10.43 -23.17
N ALA A 187 1.21 -9.38 -23.22
CA ALA A 187 0.92 -8.13 -23.89
C ALA A 187 0.90 -8.23 -25.43
N HIS A 188 1.68 -9.16 -26.00
CA HIS A 188 1.71 -9.37 -27.47
C HIS A 188 0.43 -10.00 -28.01
N THR A 189 -0.34 -10.70 -27.19
CA THR A 189 -1.61 -11.35 -27.58
C THR A 189 -2.83 -10.45 -27.44
N ALA A 190 -2.75 -9.36 -26.67
CA ALA A 190 -3.91 -8.50 -26.35
C ALA A 190 -3.82 -7.07 -26.90
N GLY A 191 -2.84 -6.74 -27.72
CA GLY A 191 -2.76 -5.42 -28.41
C GLY A 191 -2.58 -4.20 -27.51
N GLY A 192 -2.13 -4.34 -26.28
CA GLY A 192 -1.94 -3.22 -25.35
C GLY A 192 -0.86 -3.51 -24.30
N VAL A 193 0.23 -2.79 -24.42
CA VAL A 193 1.47 -2.94 -23.65
C VAL A 193 1.36 -2.37 -22.25
N LEU A 194 1.86 -3.07 -21.24
CA LEU A 194 2.92 -2.53 -20.37
C LEU A 194 3.56 -3.62 -19.50
N ALA A 195 4.84 -3.84 -19.79
CA ALA A 195 5.71 -4.61 -18.94
C ALA A 195 6.14 -3.76 -17.74
N LEU A 196 5.81 -4.19 -16.52
CA LEU A 196 6.55 -3.75 -15.35
C LEU A 196 7.81 -4.62 -15.24
N CYS A 197 8.96 -4.06 -15.68
CA CYS A 197 10.26 -4.61 -15.29
C CYS A 197 10.46 -4.32 -13.79
N CYS A 198 10.43 -5.34 -12.97
CA CYS A 198 11.06 -5.30 -11.65
C CYS A 198 12.58 -5.21 -11.84
N LEU A 199 13.18 -4.11 -11.42
CA LEU A 199 14.58 -4.00 -11.06
C LEU A 199 14.69 -4.01 -9.53
#